data_9a42d2f6a65e5a1ef24d376bb1dc60bf
#
_entry.id   9a42d2f6a65e5a1ef24d376bb1dc60bf
#
_cell.length_a   1.000
_cell.length_b   1.000
_cell.length_c   1.000
_cell.angle_alpha   90.00
_cell.angle_beta   90.00
_cell.angle_gamma   90.00
#
_symmetry.space_group_name_H-M   'P 1'
#
loop_
_entity.id
_entity.type
_entity.pdbx_description
1 polymer ?
#
loop_
_entity_poly.entity_id
_entity_poly.type
_entity_poly.pdbx_seq_one_letter_code
_entity_poly.pdbx_strand_id
1 'polypeptide(L)'
;GSRLAPRASRLAPRASRLAPRASRECDRGALAAFADAGACRPFPFLPKVMPMSTPVNRQLRLKARPDGRVGHEHFTLAEAPLPALGPGEMLVRVLYLSMDPTNRVWMSDIPQYLPPVAIGDVMRALGIGRVVASNAPGFAEGDLVQGLVGWQDYAHVRADEIAQYTKLPAALGLPLPRLLGACGMSGLTAYYGLTEIAPVQPGETLVVSAAAGSVGSVAGQIGKIHGARVVGIAGGADKCRYLTDELGFDAAVDYKSDDWKRALKDATPDGVHVSFENVGGEIMRAVLSRMAIGGRVALCGVIANYNNGRPADDVSVLIAKRLTMRGFLILDYRKSREAIATLAGWLRDGRLKAEETVADGLTNAPDVLNRLFDGSHRGKLVLRVDPQA
;
A
#
# COMPACT_ATOMS: atom_id res chain seq x y z
N GLY A 1 -0.92 -39.55 -44.65
CA GLY A 1 0.39 -39.87 -45.22
C GLY A 1 1.51 -39.18 -44.45
N SER A 2 2.46 -39.99 -44.12
CA SER A 2 3.84 -39.73 -43.69
C SER A 2 4.14 -39.01 -42.39
N ARG A 3 4.59 -39.83 -41.46
CA ARG A 3 5.39 -39.58 -40.28
C ARG A 3 6.75 -38.96 -40.62
N LEU A 4 7.29 -38.09 -39.79
CA LEU A 4 8.75 -37.98 -39.55
C LEU A 4 8.99 -37.52 -38.11
N ALA A 5 9.73 -38.33 -37.35
CA ALA A 5 10.15 -38.15 -35.97
C ALA A 5 11.47 -37.37 -35.86
N PRO A 6 11.83 -36.85 -34.69
CA PRO A 6 12.99 -35.97 -34.52
C PRO A 6 14.28 -36.76 -34.20
N ARG A 7 15.41 -36.23 -34.68
CA ARG A 7 16.75 -36.67 -34.32
C ARG A 7 17.24 -35.95 -33.05
N ALA A 8 17.59 -36.78 -32.08
CA ALA A 8 18.40 -36.38 -30.91
C ALA A 8 19.89 -36.27 -31.32
N SER A 9 20.55 -35.21 -30.89
CA SER A 9 22.01 -35.18 -30.83
C SER A 9 22.43 -34.89 -29.38
N ARG A 10 23.09 -35.90 -28.82
CA ARG A 10 23.80 -35.84 -27.53
C ARG A 10 25.17 -35.18 -27.78
N LEU A 11 25.56 -34.28 -26.89
CA LEU A 11 26.96 -33.96 -26.62
C LEU A 11 27.16 -33.82 -25.12
N ALA A 12 28.00 -34.70 -24.57
CA ALA A 12 28.36 -34.77 -23.16
C ALA A 12 29.59 -33.87 -22.86
N PRO A 13 29.83 -33.51 -21.60
CA PRO A 13 30.83 -32.52 -21.22
C PRO A 13 32.21 -33.16 -20.96
N ARG A 14 33.25 -32.43 -21.30
CA ARG A 14 34.64 -32.74 -20.91
C ARG A 14 34.96 -32.09 -19.55
N ALA A 15 35.35 -32.93 -18.62
CA ALA A 15 36.03 -32.54 -17.39
C ALA A 15 37.49 -32.17 -17.68
N SER A 16 37.98 -31.11 -17.07
CA SER A 16 39.43 -30.93 -16.89
C SER A 16 39.70 -30.53 -15.44
N ARG A 17 40.42 -31.43 -14.77
CA ARG A 17 41.05 -31.26 -13.47
C ARG A 17 42.27 -30.35 -13.62
N LEU A 18 42.50 -29.51 -12.63
CA LEU A 18 43.88 -29.12 -12.23
C LEU A 18 43.81 -28.51 -10.81
N ALA A 19 44.40 -29.23 -9.86
CA ALA A 19 44.89 -28.67 -8.59
C ALA A 19 46.41 -28.39 -8.75
N PRO A 20 46.95 -27.49 -7.95
CA PRO A 20 48.13 -27.86 -7.19
C PRO A 20 48.10 -27.50 -5.72
N ARG A 21 48.68 -28.42 -4.94
CA ARG A 21 49.15 -28.29 -3.57
C ARG A 21 50.31 -27.28 -3.48
N ALA A 22 50.33 -26.53 -2.39
CA ALA A 22 51.62 -26.06 -1.81
C ALA A 22 51.48 -26.02 -0.29
N SER A 23 52.09 -26.98 0.33
CA SER A 23 52.51 -27.03 1.74
C SER A 23 53.62 -26.00 1.96
N ARG A 24 53.60 -25.26 3.06
CA ARG A 24 54.81 -24.69 3.70
C ARG A 24 54.74 -24.86 5.19
N GLU A 25 55.82 -25.44 5.66
CA GLU A 25 56.18 -25.80 7.02
C GLU A 25 56.19 -24.60 7.96
N CYS A 26 55.80 -24.88 9.17
CA CYS A 26 55.92 -24.02 10.33
C CYS A 26 57.32 -24.21 10.93
N ASP A 27 58.13 -23.19 10.90
CA ASP A 27 59.46 -23.18 11.49
C ASP A 27 59.34 -22.90 13.01
N ARG A 28 59.93 -23.82 13.79
CA ARG A 28 60.10 -23.72 15.23
C ARG A 28 61.42 -23.04 15.52
N GLY A 29 61.41 -21.89 16.12
CA GLY A 29 62.63 -21.32 16.64
C GLY A 29 62.45 -19.89 17.16
N ALA A 30 62.26 -19.74 18.44
CA ALA A 30 62.80 -18.70 19.33
C ALA A 30 62.01 -18.64 20.64
N LEU A 31 62.35 -19.58 21.51
CA LEU A 31 62.12 -19.41 22.94
C LEU A 31 63.48 -18.95 23.54
N ALA A 32 63.58 -17.71 23.99
CA ALA A 32 64.36 -17.31 25.16
C ALA A 32 64.39 -15.77 25.30
N ALA A 33 64.33 -15.38 26.53
CA ALA A 33 64.60 -14.05 27.10
C ALA A 33 63.43 -13.02 27.05
N PHE A 34 62.71 -12.95 28.12
CA PHE A 34 62.61 -11.75 28.98
C PHE A 34 61.77 -12.10 30.25
N ALA A 35 62.47 -12.56 31.30
CA ALA A 35 61.98 -12.44 32.65
C ALA A 35 62.53 -11.12 33.17
N ASP A 36 61.71 -10.14 33.44
CA ASP A 36 61.77 -9.36 34.71
C ASP A 36 60.71 -8.23 34.70
N ALA A 37 60.14 -8.08 35.84
CA ALA A 37 59.64 -6.89 36.53
C ALA A 37 58.38 -6.18 35.90
N GLY A 38 57.31 -6.17 36.68
CA GLY A 38 56.37 -5.07 36.62
C GLY A 38 54.95 -5.44 36.98
N ALA A 39 54.60 -5.29 38.22
CA ALA A 39 53.26 -5.27 38.82
C ALA A 39 52.08 -5.18 37.86
N CYS A 40 51.31 -6.24 37.81
CA CYS A 40 50.00 -6.28 37.16
C CYS A 40 49.05 -5.32 37.90
N ARG A 41 48.86 -4.10 37.36
CA ARG A 41 47.77 -3.23 37.80
C ARG A 41 46.45 -3.82 37.28
N PRO A 42 45.42 -3.98 38.12
CA PRO A 42 44.11 -4.41 37.62
C PRO A 42 43.56 -3.32 36.69
N PHE A 43 43.24 -3.69 35.43
CA PHE A 43 42.49 -2.86 34.53
C PHE A 43 41.10 -2.63 35.15
N PRO A 44 40.75 -1.39 35.51
CA PRO A 44 39.36 -1.08 35.85
C PRO A 44 38.58 -0.82 34.58
N PHE A 45 37.35 -1.28 34.57
CA PHE A 45 36.31 -1.08 33.56
C PHE A 45 36.22 -2.14 32.47
N LEU A 46 35.61 -3.26 32.83
CA LEU A 46 34.66 -3.89 31.96
C LEU A 46 33.50 -2.87 31.77
N PRO A 47 33.15 -2.45 30.53
CA PRO A 47 31.96 -1.65 30.35
C PRO A 47 30.78 -2.49 30.85
N LYS A 48 30.03 -1.90 31.79
CA LYS A 48 28.75 -2.45 32.25
C LYS A 48 27.93 -2.68 30.99
N VAL A 49 27.76 -3.93 30.54
CA VAL A 49 26.80 -4.30 29.52
C VAL A 49 25.46 -3.87 30.09
N MET A 50 24.94 -2.73 29.61
CA MET A 50 23.58 -2.33 29.92
C MET A 50 22.69 -3.48 29.47
N PRO A 51 21.80 -4.00 30.32
CA PRO A 51 20.86 -5.01 29.89
C PRO A 51 20.11 -4.43 28.69
N MET A 52 20.23 -5.07 27.54
CA MET A 52 19.37 -4.74 26.39
C MET A 52 17.94 -4.92 26.89
N SER A 53 17.19 -3.83 27.00
CA SER A 53 15.77 -3.90 27.36
C SER A 53 15.10 -4.86 26.40
N THR A 54 14.41 -5.85 26.94
CA THR A 54 13.60 -6.76 26.11
C THR A 54 12.70 -5.89 25.24
N PRO A 55 12.70 -6.07 23.90
CA PRO A 55 11.90 -5.23 23.05
C PRO A 55 10.43 -5.36 23.43
N VAL A 56 9.78 -4.22 23.61
CA VAL A 56 8.36 -4.10 23.97
C VAL A 56 7.57 -3.74 22.73
N ASN A 57 6.41 -4.33 22.56
CA ASN A 57 5.48 -4.01 21.47
C ASN A 57 4.55 -2.86 21.90
N ARG A 58 4.76 -1.66 21.36
CA ARG A 58 3.81 -0.57 21.51
C ARG A 58 2.64 -0.78 20.54
N GLN A 59 1.43 -0.59 21.03
CA GLN A 59 0.19 -0.86 20.30
C GLN A 59 -0.80 0.28 20.49
N LEU A 60 -1.37 0.80 19.41
CA LEU A 60 -2.55 1.66 19.49
C LEU A 60 -3.80 0.79 19.43
N ARG A 61 -4.48 0.67 20.56
CA ARG A 61 -5.70 -0.11 20.73
C ARG A 61 -6.92 0.79 20.69
N LEU A 62 -7.96 0.37 19.98
CA LEU A 62 -9.21 1.12 19.89
C LEU A 62 -9.90 1.14 21.26
N LYS A 63 -10.06 2.32 21.85
CA LYS A 63 -10.68 2.54 23.16
C LYS A 63 -12.15 2.94 23.02
N ALA A 64 -12.47 3.74 22.01
CA ALA A 64 -13.82 4.22 21.74
C ALA A 64 -14.01 4.39 20.23
N ARG A 65 -15.25 4.28 19.77
CA ARG A 65 -15.58 4.51 18.36
C ARG A 65 -15.69 6.01 18.10
N PRO A 66 -14.96 6.55 17.10
CA PRO A 66 -15.07 7.97 16.77
C PRO A 66 -16.44 8.29 16.15
N ASP A 67 -17.03 9.40 16.61
CA ASP A 67 -18.13 10.08 15.94
C ASP A 67 -17.55 11.30 15.20
N GLY A 68 -17.47 11.22 13.88
CA GLY A 68 -16.78 12.20 13.05
C GLY A 68 -15.25 12.01 13.00
N ARG A 69 -14.50 13.08 13.34
CA ARG A 69 -13.02 13.10 13.27
C ARG A 69 -12.39 12.11 14.25
N VAL A 70 -11.32 11.47 13.82
CA VAL A 70 -10.54 10.55 14.67
C VAL A 70 -9.57 11.35 15.54
N GLY A 71 -9.58 11.12 16.86
CA GLY A 71 -8.68 11.76 17.83
C GLY A 71 -7.90 10.75 18.65
N HIS A 72 -6.89 11.22 19.36
CA HIS A 72 -6.07 10.39 20.25
C HIS A 72 -6.89 9.77 21.40
N GLU A 73 -7.95 10.44 21.84
CA GLU A 73 -8.87 9.98 22.88
C GLU A 73 -9.58 8.67 22.53
N HIS A 74 -9.66 8.32 21.24
CA HIS A 74 -10.26 7.07 20.77
C HIS A 74 -9.32 5.88 20.88
N PHE A 75 -8.07 6.07 21.32
CA PHE A 75 -7.07 5.02 21.42
C PHE A 75 -6.40 4.98 22.80
N THR A 76 -5.87 3.80 23.12
CA THR A 76 -4.94 3.61 24.22
C THR A 76 -3.61 3.16 23.64
N LEU A 77 -2.52 3.86 23.99
CA LEU A 77 -1.17 3.36 23.75
C LEU A 77 -0.86 2.32 24.83
N ALA A 78 -0.77 1.06 24.42
CA ALA A 78 -0.43 -0.05 25.31
C ALA A 78 0.95 -0.59 24.98
N GLU A 79 1.66 -1.09 26.00
CA GLU A 79 2.91 -1.82 25.86
C GLU A 79 2.68 -3.28 26.24
N ALA A 80 3.14 -4.19 25.40
CA ALA A 80 3.00 -5.62 25.60
C ALA A 80 4.35 -6.33 25.39
N PRO A 81 4.66 -7.39 26.14
CA PRO A 81 5.82 -8.21 25.85
C PRO A 81 5.66 -8.90 24.49
N LEU A 82 6.77 -9.18 23.82
CA LEU A 82 6.74 -10.00 22.62
C LEU A 82 6.39 -11.45 22.99
N PRO A 83 5.44 -12.09 22.28
CA PRO A 83 5.05 -13.47 22.57
C PRO A 83 6.12 -14.47 22.13
N ALA A 84 6.18 -15.61 22.78
CA ALA A 84 6.85 -16.79 22.25
C ALA A 84 6.01 -17.35 21.09
N LEU A 85 6.70 -17.77 20.02
CA LEU A 85 6.01 -18.27 18.82
C LEU A 85 5.68 -19.76 18.96
N GLY A 86 4.43 -20.09 18.71
CA GLY A 86 3.96 -21.46 18.49
C GLY A 86 4.29 -21.99 17.08
N PRO A 87 3.95 -23.26 16.80
CA PRO A 87 4.10 -23.84 15.47
C PRO A 87 3.24 -23.09 14.43
N GLY A 88 3.83 -22.77 13.28
CA GLY A 88 3.13 -22.09 12.19
C GLY A 88 2.98 -20.57 12.37
N GLU A 89 3.55 -19.99 13.41
CA GLU A 89 3.44 -18.55 13.72
C GLU A 89 4.69 -17.78 13.30
N MET A 90 4.56 -16.47 13.13
CA MET A 90 5.69 -15.58 12.89
C MET A 90 5.53 -14.25 13.62
N LEU A 91 6.65 -13.60 13.90
CA LEU A 91 6.73 -12.25 14.44
C LEU A 91 7.27 -11.30 13.37
N VAL A 92 6.53 -10.24 13.11
CA VAL A 92 6.83 -9.27 12.08
C VAL A 92 7.07 -7.90 12.71
N ARG A 93 8.27 -7.33 12.57
CA ARG A 93 8.54 -5.93 12.90
C ARG A 93 7.89 -5.05 11.85
N VAL A 94 7.00 -4.17 12.26
CA VAL A 94 6.26 -3.28 11.36
C VAL A 94 7.17 -2.13 10.92
N LEU A 95 7.32 -1.97 9.61
CA LEU A 95 8.12 -0.91 9.01
C LEU A 95 7.23 0.27 8.60
N TYR A 96 6.19 -0.02 7.80
CA TYR A 96 5.27 0.97 7.26
C TYR A 96 3.83 0.51 7.41
N LEU A 97 2.95 1.45 7.75
CA LEU A 97 1.49 1.28 7.72
C LEU A 97 0.90 1.99 6.51
N SER A 98 -0.04 1.33 5.87
CA SER A 98 -0.91 1.93 4.86
C SER A 98 -2.00 2.73 5.55
N MET A 99 -2.03 4.04 5.32
CA MET A 99 -3.12 4.89 5.79
C MET A 99 -4.19 4.93 4.70
N ASP A 100 -5.34 4.37 5.01
CA ASP A 100 -6.44 4.19 4.06
C ASP A 100 -7.77 4.66 4.67
N PRO A 101 -8.70 5.24 3.87
CA PRO A 101 -10.02 5.65 4.38
C PRO A 101 -10.79 4.51 5.04
N THR A 102 -10.54 3.27 4.63
CA THR A 102 -11.12 2.06 5.21
C THR A 102 -10.75 1.87 6.71
N ASN A 103 -9.62 2.43 7.17
CA ASN A 103 -9.29 2.42 8.61
C ASN A 103 -10.40 3.08 9.42
N ARG A 104 -10.97 4.21 8.92
CA ARG A 104 -12.11 4.88 9.58
C ARG A 104 -13.37 4.01 9.58
N VAL A 105 -13.61 3.30 8.48
CA VAL A 105 -14.77 2.39 8.37
C VAL A 105 -14.64 1.24 9.37
N TRP A 106 -13.45 0.64 9.52
CA TRP A 106 -13.20 -0.47 10.46
C TRP A 106 -13.37 -0.08 11.94
N MET A 107 -13.28 1.22 12.27
CA MET A 107 -13.57 1.73 13.63
C MET A 107 -15.07 1.83 13.92
N SER A 108 -15.92 1.81 12.89
CA SER A 108 -17.37 1.99 13.01
C SER A 108 -18.09 0.66 13.27
N ASP A 109 -19.15 0.69 14.07
CA ASP A 109 -19.99 -0.47 14.37
C ASP A 109 -21.15 -0.56 13.37
N ILE A 110 -20.80 -0.74 12.11
CA ILE A 110 -21.74 -0.88 11.00
C ILE A 110 -21.41 -2.16 10.21
N PRO A 111 -22.42 -2.82 9.60
CA PRO A 111 -22.19 -3.94 8.69
C PRO A 111 -21.25 -3.53 7.56
N GLN A 112 -20.19 -4.30 7.36
CA GLN A 112 -19.15 -4.07 6.37
C GLN A 112 -18.48 -5.39 5.98
N TYR A 113 -17.55 -5.35 5.00
CA TYR A 113 -16.90 -6.54 4.44
C TYR A 113 -15.91 -7.26 5.37
N LEU A 114 -15.47 -6.62 6.45
CA LEU A 114 -14.73 -7.24 7.55
C LEU A 114 -15.41 -6.90 8.87
N PRO A 115 -15.34 -7.75 9.90
CA PRO A 115 -15.85 -7.40 11.22
C PRO A 115 -15.24 -6.09 11.71
N PRO A 116 -16.01 -5.20 12.37
CA PRO A 116 -15.47 -4.02 13.03
C PRO A 116 -14.31 -4.39 13.96
N VAL A 117 -13.35 -3.48 14.14
CA VAL A 117 -12.33 -3.63 15.18
C VAL A 117 -13.03 -3.58 16.53
N ALA A 118 -12.78 -4.58 17.38
CA ALA A 118 -13.37 -4.60 18.71
C ALA A 118 -12.71 -3.55 19.64
N ILE A 119 -13.46 -3.05 20.60
CA ILE A 119 -12.90 -2.18 21.63
C ILE A 119 -11.87 -2.97 22.44
N GLY A 120 -10.69 -2.42 22.62
CA GLY A 120 -9.53 -3.07 23.25
C GLY A 120 -8.56 -3.75 22.30
N ASP A 121 -8.97 -4.01 21.05
CA ASP A 121 -8.08 -4.62 20.05
C ASP A 121 -7.13 -3.60 19.42
N VAL A 122 -6.02 -4.10 18.89
CA VAL A 122 -5.07 -3.31 18.09
C VAL A 122 -5.79 -2.79 16.84
N MET A 123 -5.66 -1.49 16.56
CA MET A 123 -6.27 -0.90 15.38
C MET A 123 -5.75 -1.58 14.10
N ARG A 124 -6.67 -2.10 13.30
CA ARG A 124 -6.36 -2.83 12.06
C ARG A 124 -5.78 -1.92 10.99
N ALA A 125 -4.69 -2.35 10.37
CA ALA A 125 -4.12 -1.70 9.20
C ALA A 125 -3.35 -2.69 8.33
N LEU A 126 -3.36 -2.46 7.02
CA LEU A 126 -2.38 -3.04 6.11
C LEU A 126 -1.02 -2.39 6.35
N GLY A 127 0.04 -3.16 6.14
CA GLY A 127 1.39 -2.63 6.25
C GLY A 127 2.43 -3.56 5.63
N ILE A 128 3.65 -3.09 5.67
CA ILE A 128 4.85 -3.86 5.34
C ILE A 128 5.68 -4.01 6.59
N GLY A 129 6.18 -5.20 6.82
CA GLY A 129 7.09 -5.50 7.92
C GLY A 129 8.19 -6.47 7.52
N ARG A 130 9.14 -6.63 8.43
CA ARG A 130 10.23 -7.60 8.32
C ARG A 130 9.98 -8.73 9.32
N VAL A 131 10.04 -9.95 8.85
CA VAL A 131 9.99 -11.13 9.73
C VAL A 131 11.23 -11.12 10.63
N VAL A 132 11.04 -11.13 11.93
CA VAL A 132 12.14 -11.15 12.94
C VAL A 132 12.27 -12.51 13.61
N ALA A 133 11.23 -13.32 13.58
CA ALA A 133 11.25 -14.73 13.96
C ALA A 133 10.11 -15.48 13.24
N SER A 134 10.32 -16.75 12.88
CA SER A 134 9.31 -17.53 12.18
C SER A 134 9.40 -19.01 12.47
N ASN A 135 8.25 -19.61 12.80
CA ASN A 135 7.96 -21.03 12.75
C ASN A 135 6.96 -21.36 11.62
N ALA A 136 6.63 -20.37 10.77
CA ALA A 136 5.65 -20.48 9.69
C ALA A 136 6.30 -21.01 8.41
N PRO A 137 5.75 -22.06 7.76
CA PRO A 137 6.26 -22.56 6.49
C PRO A 137 6.25 -21.49 5.41
N GLY A 138 7.37 -21.34 4.67
CA GLY A 138 7.50 -20.40 3.57
C GLY A 138 7.93 -18.98 3.97
N PHE A 139 8.06 -18.68 5.27
CA PHE A 139 8.55 -17.40 5.79
C PHE A 139 9.79 -17.62 6.64
N ALA A 140 10.83 -16.84 6.40
CA ALA A 140 12.10 -16.88 7.13
C ALA A 140 12.42 -15.52 7.73
N GLU A 141 13.26 -15.50 8.76
CA GLU A 141 13.82 -14.27 9.30
C GLU A 141 14.48 -13.43 8.20
N GLY A 142 14.24 -12.13 8.22
CA GLY A 142 14.69 -11.17 7.22
C GLY A 142 13.72 -10.97 6.05
N ASP A 143 12.75 -11.86 5.82
CA ASP A 143 11.76 -11.69 4.76
C ASP A 143 10.95 -10.41 4.95
N LEU A 144 10.73 -9.70 3.84
CA LEU A 144 9.76 -8.61 3.78
C LEU A 144 8.38 -9.17 3.46
N VAL A 145 7.40 -8.78 4.24
CA VAL A 145 6.02 -9.26 4.11
C VAL A 145 5.02 -8.11 4.12
N GLN A 146 3.93 -8.28 3.40
CA GLN A 146 2.76 -7.40 3.42
C GLN A 146 1.56 -8.14 3.97
N GLY A 147 0.82 -7.53 4.90
CA GLY A 147 -0.38 -8.11 5.50
C GLY A 147 -1.07 -7.15 6.46
N LEU A 148 -2.01 -7.67 7.25
CA LEU A 148 -2.73 -6.92 8.28
C LEU A 148 -1.88 -6.83 9.56
N VAL A 149 -0.91 -5.93 9.58
CA VAL A 149 0.05 -5.79 10.71
C VAL A 149 -0.50 -4.99 11.89
N GLY A 150 -1.55 -4.18 11.72
CA GLY A 150 -2.13 -3.33 12.76
C GLY A 150 -1.24 -2.14 13.17
N TRP A 151 -1.81 -1.21 13.96
CA TRP A 151 -1.09 -0.03 14.47
C TRP A 151 -0.24 -0.43 15.69
N GLN A 152 0.92 -0.99 15.46
CA GLN A 152 1.84 -1.52 16.48
C GLN A 152 3.26 -1.64 15.94
N ASP A 153 4.25 -1.81 16.84
CA ASP A 153 5.65 -2.01 16.44
C ASP A 153 5.91 -3.43 15.92
N TYR A 154 5.24 -4.44 16.49
CA TYR A 154 5.40 -5.84 16.09
C TYR A 154 4.04 -6.51 15.93
N ALA A 155 3.83 -7.20 14.83
CA ALA A 155 2.66 -8.04 14.60
C ALA A 155 2.99 -9.50 14.89
N HIS A 156 2.27 -10.10 15.85
CA HIS A 156 2.24 -11.54 16.06
C HIS A 156 1.22 -12.13 15.09
N VAL A 157 1.69 -12.93 14.15
CA VAL A 157 0.87 -13.54 13.11
C VAL A 157 0.65 -15.02 13.46
N ARG A 158 -0.58 -15.35 13.76
CA ARG A 158 -0.98 -16.72 14.11
C ARG A 158 -1.02 -17.63 12.89
N ALA A 159 -0.98 -18.92 13.10
CA ALA A 159 -0.97 -19.94 12.04
C ALA A 159 -2.18 -19.83 11.09
N ASP A 160 -3.36 -19.47 11.60
CA ASP A 160 -4.59 -19.27 10.82
C ASP A 160 -4.62 -17.94 10.01
N GLU A 161 -3.74 -17.02 10.34
CA GLU A 161 -3.62 -15.71 9.69
C GLU A 161 -2.54 -15.67 8.59
N ILE A 162 -1.64 -16.64 8.55
CA ILE A 162 -0.49 -16.70 7.63
C ILE A 162 -0.91 -16.52 6.16
N ALA A 163 -2.04 -17.08 5.75
CA ALA A 163 -2.54 -16.97 4.38
C ALA A 163 -2.91 -15.54 3.95
N GLN A 164 -3.03 -14.62 4.92
CA GLN A 164 -3.30 -13.20 4.67
C GLN A 164 -2.02 -12.40 4.40
N TYR A 165 -0.86 -13.03 4.57
CA TYR A 165 0.44 -12.40 4.35
C TYR A 165 1.05 -12.83 3.02
N THR A 166 1.69 -11.87 2.36
CA THR A 166 2.38 -12.08 1.09
C THR A 166 3.84 -11.68 1.25
N LYS A 167 4.74 -12.60 0.90
CA LYS A 167 6.17 -12.31 0.82
C LYS A 167 6.44 -11.38 -0.36
N LEU A 168 7.12 -10.28 -0.10
CA LEU A 168 7.47 -9.30 -1.12
C LEU A 168 8.75 -9.73 -1.83
N PRO A 169 8.76 -9.75 -3.19
CA PRO A 169 9.95 -10.11 -3.93
C PRO A 169 11.04 -9.04 -3.77
N ALA A 170 12.23 -9.42 -3.35
CA ALA A 170 13.40 -8.53 -3.29
C ALA A 170 13.76 -7.93 -4.66
N ALA A 171 13.42 -8.62 -5.75
CA ALA A 171 13.73 -8.23 -7.12
C ALA A 171 12.92 -7.04 -7.67
N LEU A 172 11.92 -6.53 -6.96
CA LEU A 172 11.13 -5.40 -7.46
C LEU A 172 11.93 -4.08 -7.51
N GLY A 173 12.95 -3.92 -6.66
CA GLY A 173 13.82 -2.74 -6.67
C GLY A 173 13.10 -1.41 -6.42
N LEU A 174 11.88 -1.46 -5.87
CA LEU A 174 11.04 -0.29 -5.59
C LEU A 174 11.10 0.07 -4.10
N PRO A 175 11.00 1.35 -3.75
CA PRO A 175 10.84 1.77 -2.36
C PRO A 175 9.63 1.08 -1.70
N LEU A 176 9.77 0.65 -0.43
CA LEU A 176 8.70 -0.06 0.28
C LEU A 176 7.36 0.69 0.31
N PRO A 177 7.30 2.02 0.54
CA PRO A 177 6.05 2.77 0.46
C PRO A 177 5.30 2.61 -0.87
N ARG A 178 6.03 2.46 -1.99
CA ARG A 178 5.45 2.26 -3.33
C ARG A 178 4.74 0.92 -3.48
N LEU A 179 5.18 -0.08 -2.73
CA LEU A 179 4.54 -1.40 -2.68
C LEU A 179 3.21 -1.38 -1.90
N LEU A 180 2.97 -0.37 -1.05
CA LEU A 180 1.66 -0.10 -0.43
C LEU A 180 0.75 0.75 -1.33
N GLY A 181 1.33 1.53 -2.25
CA GLY A 181 0.64 2.42 -3.18
C GLY A 181 0.42 1.81 -4.56
N ALA A 182 1.18 2.32 -5.54
CA ALA A 182 0.99 2.03 -6.96
C ALA A 182 1.22 0.55 -7.36
N CYS A 183 2.08 -0.18 -6.65
CA CYS A 183 2.26 -1.64 -6.82
C CYS A 183 1.53 -2.46 -5.75
N GLY A 184 0.70 -1.84 -4.92
CA GLY A 184 -0.09 -2.48 -3.88
C GLY A 184 -1.59 -2.36 -4.12
N MET A 185 -2.34 -2.32 -3.00
CA MET A 185 -3.81 -2.29 -3.03
C MET A 185 -4.36 -1.12 -3.86
N SER A 186 -3.77 0.08 -3.75
CA SER A 186 -4.26 1.26 -4.47
C SER A 186 -4.09 1.12 -5.98
N GLY A 187 -2.92 0.67 -6.43
CA GLY A 187 -2.68 0.43 -7.86
C GLY A 187 -3.53 -0.68 -8.43
N LEU A 188 -3.68 -1.79 -7.71
CA LEU A 188 -4.56 -2.89 -8.11
C LEU A 188 -6.03 -2.45 -8.18
N THR A 189 -6.49 -1.62 -7.25
CA THR A 189 -7.84 -1.04 -7.28
C THR A 189 -8.05 -0.22 -8.54
N ALA A 190 -7.11 0.65 -8.88
CA ALA A 190 -7.16 1.45 -10.10
C ALA A 190 -7.13 0.58 -11.36
N TYR A 191 -6.26 -0.42 -11.38
CA TYR A 191 -6.11 -1.34 -12.51
C TYR A 191 -7.39 -2.10 -12.80
N TYR A 192 -7.92 -2.84 -11.83
CA TYR A 192 -9.13 -3.63 -12.02
C TYR A 192 -10.37 -2.77 -12.24
N GLY A 193 -10.44 -1.61 -11.58
CA GLY A 193 -11.54 -0.66 -11.78
C GLY A 193 -11.67 -0.19 -13.23
N LEU A 194 -10.54 -0.05 -13.95
CA LEU A 194 -10.52 0.45 -15.34
C LEU A 194 -10.29 -0.62 -16.41
N THR A 195 -9.98 -1.86 -16.01
CA THR A 195 -9.83 -2.97 -16.98
C THR A 195 -10.98 -3.97 -16.94
N GLU A 196 -11.62 -4.13 -15.77
CA GLU A 196 -12.69 -5.13 -15.61
C GLU A 196 -14.03 -4.56 -15.15
N ILE A 197 -14.02 -3.55 -14.26
CA ILE A 197 -15.26 -3.03 -13.66
C ILE A 197 -15.93 -2.03 -14.59
N ALA A 198 -15.18 -1.03 -15.03
CA ALA A 198 -15.60 -0.03 -16.01
C ALA A 198 -14.48 0.14 -17.05
N PRO A 199 -14.31 -0.84 -17.95
CA PRO A 199 -13.23 -0.83 -18.93
C PRO A 199 -13.24 0.44 -19.76
N VAL A 200 -12.13 1.21 -19.69
CA VAL A 200 -11.97 2.47 -20.42
C VAL A 200 -11.44 2.18 -21.83
N GLN A 201 -11.99 2.88 -22.84
CA GLN A 201 -11.60 2.72 -24.22
C GLN A 201 -10.89 3.96 -24.77
N PRO A 202 -10.04 3.83 -25.80
CA PRO A 202 -9.42 4.98 -26.46
C PRO A 202 -10.47 5.98 -26.94
N GLY A 203 -10.21 7.28 -26.73
CA GLY A 203 -11.09 8.37 -27.12
C GLY A 203 -12.26 8.66 -26.16
N GLU A 204 -12.52 7.80 -25.18
CA GLU A 204 -13.52 8.07 -24.15
C GLU A 204 -13.05 9.14 -23.15
N THR A 205 -14.00 9.82 -22.52
CA THR A 205 -13.74 10.73 -21.41
C THR A 205 -13.88 9.98 -20.10
N LEU A 206 -12.78 9.88 -19.35
CA LEU A 206 -12.71 9.36 -17.99
C LEU A 206 -12.69 10.52 -16.98
N VAL A 207 -13.60 10.51 -16.02
CA VAL A 207 -13.55 11.39 -14.85
C VAL A 207 -13.15 10.59 -13.63
N VAL A 208 -12.19 11.13 -12.87
CA VAL A 208 -11.69 10.50 -11.63
C VAL A 208 -11.93 11.45 -10.47
N SER A 209 -12.71 11.05 -9.47
CA SER A 209 -12.85 11.79 -8.22
C SER A 209 -11.72 11.45 -7.23
N ALA A 210 -11.39 12.39 -6.33
CA ALA A 210 -10.19 12.34 -5.47
C ALA A 210 -8.91 12.00 -6.27
N ALA A 211 -8.78 12.63 -7.44
CA ALA A 211 -7.79 12.28 -8.45
C ALA A 211 -6.33 12.42 -8.00
N ALA A 212 -6.03 13.30 -7.05
CA ALA A 212 -4.68 13.47 -6.49
C ALA A 212 -4.36 12.48 -5.36
N GLY A 213 -5.29 11.59 -4.99
CA GLY A 213 -5.11 10.55 -3.98
C GLY A 213 -4.43 9.29 -4.53
N SER A 214 -4.18 8.33 -3.64
CA SER A 214 -3.43 7.10 -3.94
C SER A 214 -4.02 6.27 -5.09
N VAL A 215 -5.34 6.06 -5.10
CA VAL A 215 -6.04 5.30 -6.15
C VAL A 215 -6.27 6.19 -7.36
N GLY A 216 -6.78 7.41 -7.15
CA GLY A 216 -7.19 8.32 -8.22
C GLY A 216 -6.04 8.74 -9.15
N SER A 217 -4.86 9.00 -8.59
CA SER A 217 -3.69 9.37 -9.38
C SER A 217 -3.23 8.25 -10.32
N VAL A 218 -3.31 7.01 -9.85
CA VAL A 218 -3.01 5.83 -10.68
C VAL A 218 -4.12 5.59 -11.71
N ALA A 219 -5.39 5.68 -11.30
CA ALA A 219 -6.53 5.45 -12.20
C ALA A 219 -6.52 6.40 -13.40
N GLY A 220 -6.28 7.69 -13.17
CA GLY A 220 -6.22 8.65 -14.28
C GLY A 220 -5.06 8.38 -15.23
N GLN A 221 -3.88 8.03 -14.71
CA GLN A 221 -2.75 7.67 -15.56
C GLN A 221 -3.00 6.38 -16.34
N ILE A 222 -3.67 5.38 -15.76
CA ILE A 222 -4.12 4.19 -16.51
C ILE A 222 -5.05 4.62 -17.63
N GLY A 223 -6.00 5.54 -17.39
CA GLY A 223 -6.83 6.12 -18.44
C GLY A 223 -6.02 6.74 -19.57
N LYS A 224 -4.98 7.51 -19.25
CA LYS A 224 -4.05 8.08 -20.25
C LYS A 224 -3.32 6.99 -21.03
N ILE A 225 -2.83 5.94 -20.36
CA ILE A 225 -2.15 4.79 -20.98
C ILE A 225 -3.08 4.09 -22.00
N HIS A 226 -4.38 4.05 -21.71
CA HIS A 226 -5.40 3.47 -22.58
C HIS A 226 -5.94 4.44 -23.64
N GLY A 227 -5.41 5.67 -23.74
CA GLY A 227 -5.78 6.63 -24.77
C GLY A 227 -7.06 7.40 -24.49
N ALA A 228 -7.52 7.45 -23.24
CA ALA A 228 -8.67 8.23 -22.84
C ALA A 228 -8.31 9.72 -22.63
N ARG A 229 -9.31 10.59 -22.79
CA ARG A 229 -9.30 11.93 -22.23
C ARG A 229 -9.59 11.84 -20.72
N VAL A 230 -8.71 12.37 -19.89
CA VAL A 230 -8.80 12.23 -18.44
C VAL A 230 -9.02 13.57 -17.77
N VAL A 231 -10.09 13.67 -16.98
CA VAL A 231 -10.41 14.83 -16.14
C VAL A 231 -10.36 14.42 -14.67
N GLY A 232 -9.51 15.08 -13.89
CA GLY A 232 -9.37 14.83 -12.47
C GLY A 232 -10.14 15.82 -11.62
N ILE A 233 -10.85 15.36 -10.59
CA ILE A 233 -11.47 16.23 -9.59
C ILE A 233 -10.62 16.15 -8.31
N ALA A 234 -10.10 17.29 -7.85
CA ALA A 234 -9.27 17.40 -6.66
C ALA A 234 -9.58 18.70 -5.90
N GLY A 235 -9.07 18.84 -4.70
CA GLY A 235 -9.29 20.06 -3.88
C GLY A 235 -8.05 20.94 -3.81
N GLY A 236 -8.15 22.15 -4.36
CA GLY A 236 -7.12 23.17 -4.37
C GLY A 236 -6.29 23.20 -5.65
N ALA A 237 -5.87 24.40 -6.02
CA ALA A 237 -5.15 24.68 -7.28
C ALA A 237 -3.84 23.87 -7.41
N ASP A 238 -3.11 23.65 -6.30
CA ASP A 238 -1.84 22.90 -6.32
C ASP A 238 -2.05 21.44 -6.74
N LYS A 239 -3.15 20.80 -6.26
CA LYS A 239 -3.49 19.44 -6.68
C LYS A 239 -3.95 19.40 -8.13
N CYS A 240 -4.69 20.41 -8.58
CA CYS A 240 -5.09 20.48 -9.98
C CYS A 240 -3.86 20.62 -10.89
N ARG A 241 -2.89 21.49 -10.55
CA ARG A 241 -1.62 21.58 -11.28
C ARG A 241 -0.84 20.27 -11.27
N TYR A 242 -0.74 19.60 -10.13
CA TYR A 242 -0.11 18.28 -10.05
C TYR A 242 -0.73 17.28 -11.03
N LEU A 243 -2.07 17.26 -11.17
CA LEU A 243 -2.75 16.37 -12.11
C LEU A 243 -2.40 16.68 -13.57
N THR A 244 -2.42 17.95 -13.95
CA THR A 244 -2.16 18.37 -15.35
C THR A 244 -0.68 18.33 -15.70
N ASP A 245 0.15 18.98 -14.88
CA ASP A 245 1.53 19.26 -15.23
C ASP A 245 2.46 18.08 -14.98
N GLU A 246 2.16 17.27 -13.94
CA GLU A 246 3.00 16.15 -13.56
C GLU A 246 2.43 14.80 -14.01
N LEU A 247 1.11 14.57 -13.87
CA LEU A 247 0.49 13.29 -14.20
C LEU A 247 -0.10 13.22 -15.62
N GLY A 248 -0.11 14.36 -16.35
CA GLY A 248 -0.54 14.42 -17.73
C GLY A 248 -2.05 14.24 -17.97
N PHE A 249 -2.89 14.60 -16.98
CA PHE A 249 -4.33 14.67 -17.16
C PHE A 249 -4.67 15.80 -18.14
N ASP A 250 -5.74 15.64 -18.93
CA ASP A 250 -6.13 16.63 -19.93
C ASP A 250 -6.81 17.84 -19.30
N ALA A 251 -7.42 17.69 -18.12
CA ALA A 251 -7.98 18.79 -17.32
C ALA A 251 -8.08 18.38 -15.83
N ALA A 252 -8.14 19.40 -14.98
CA ALA A 252 -8.40 19.21 -13.56
C ALA A 252 -9.44 20.23 -13.09
N VAL A 253 -10.31 19.78 -12.17
CA VAL A 253 -11.40 20.57 -11.60
C VAL A 253 -11.19 20.69 -10.10
N ASP A 254 -11.07 21.93 -9.61
CA ASP A 254 -11.01 22.23 -8.18
C ASP A 254 -12.42 22.27 -7.59
N TYR A 255 -12.83 21.21 -6.87
CA TYR A 255 -14.15 21.15 -6.28
C TYR A 255 -14.39 22.14 -5.12
N LYS A 256 -13.33 22.86 -4.68
CA LYS A 256 -13.40 23.93 -3.68
C LYS A 256 -13.72 25.30 -4.28
N SER A 257 -13.68 25.42 -5.59
CA SER A 257 -14.08 26.63 -6.32
C SER A 257 -15.61 26.73 -6.38
N ASP A 258 -16.17 27.93 -6.30
CA ASP A 258 -17.60 28.15 -6.34
C ASP A 258 -18.22 27.72 -7.69
N ASP A 259 -17.47 27.77 -8.77
CA ASP A 259 -17.93 27.47 -10.13
C ASP A 259 -17.51 26.07 -10.63
N TRP A 260 -17.05 25.19 -9.74
CA TRP A 260 -16.50 23.88 -10.10
C TRP A 260 -17.42 23.01 -10.97
N LYS A 261 -18.74 23.11 -10.77
CA LYS A 261 -19.69 22.35 -11.60
C LYS A 261 -19.71 22.83 -13.06
N ARG A 262 -19.52 24.15 -13.27
CA ARG A 262 -19.34 24.71 -14.60
C ARG A 262 -18.02 24.26 -15.20
N ALA A 263 -16.93 24.34 -14.43
CA ALA A 263 -15.63 23.86 -14.85
C ALA A 263 -15.65 22.36 -15.23
N LEU A 264 -16.39 21.52 -14.49
CA LEU A 264 -16.60 20.11 -14.85
C LEU A 264 -17.33 19.98 -16.17
N LYS A 265 -18.39 20.77 -16.40
CA LYS A 265 -19.13 20.78 -17.68
C LYS A 265 -18.23 21.16 -18.84
N ASP A 266 -17.43 22.21 -18.69
CA ASP A 266 -16.53 22.71 -19.72
C ASP A 266 -15.38 21.73 -20.01
N ALA A 267 -14.90 21.02 -18.99
CA ALA A 267 -13.88 19.97 -19.13
C ALA A 267 -14.41 18.68 -19.78
N THR A 268 -15.75 18.47 -19.80
CA THR A 268 -16.39 17.27 -20.33
C THR A 268 -17.45 17.62 -21.39
N PRO A 269 -17.06 18.26 -22.54
CA PRO A 269 -18.01 18.74 -23.52
C PRO A 269 -18.87 17.62 -24.11
N ASP A 270 -18.28 16.45 -24.39
CA ASP A 270 -18.93 15.29 -24.98
C ASP A 270 -19.57 14.35 -23.95
N GLY A 271 -19.61 14.77 -22.67
CA GLY A 271 -20.06 13.96 -21.56
C GLY A 271 -18.96 13.08 -20.96
N VAL A 272 -19.34 12.28 -19.97
CA VAL A 272 -18.44 11.37 -19.23
C VAL A 272 -18.78 9.93 -19.62
N HIS A 273 -17.86 9.22 -20.22
CA HIS A 273 -18.06 7.83 -20.65
C HIS A 273 -17.76 6.85 -19.51
N VAL A 274 -16.71 7.16 -18.73
CA VAL A 274 -16.29 6.37 -17.57
C VAL A 274 -16.09 7.27 -16.36
N SER A 275 -16.65 6.89 -15.21
CA SER A 275 -16.37 7.52 -13.93
C SER A 275 -15.65 6.53 -13.01
N PHE A 276 -14.50 6.93 -12.50
CA PHE A 276 -13.83 6.23 -11.39
C PHE A 276 -14.13 6.97 -10.09
N GLU A 277 -15.04 6.41 -9.29
CA GLU A 277 -15.67 7.12 -8.18
C GLU A 277 -15.09 6.70 -6.83
N ASN A 278 -14.55 7.68 -6.09
CA ASN A 278 -13.92 7.50 -4.78
C ASN A 278 -14.61 8.30 -3.64
N VAL A 279 -15.47 9.28 -3.99
CA VAL A 279 -15.91 10.32 -3.05
C VAL A 279 -17.37 10.18 -2.63
N GLY A 280 -18.27 9.93 -3.57
CA GLY A 280 -19.70 9.96 -3.31
C GLY A 280 -20.28 11.40 -3.20
N GLY A 281 -21.46 11.52 -2.64
CA GLY A 281 -22.10 12.79 -2.31
C GLY A 281 -22.26 13.73 -3.51
N GLU A 282 -22.00 15.01 -3.31
CA GLU A 282 -22.22 16.06 -4.32
C GLU A 282 -21.33 15.88 -5.57
N ILE A 283 -20.09 15.43 -5.39
CA ILE A 283 -19.15 15.19 -6.50
C ILE A 283 -19.70 14.08 -7.39
N MET A 284 -20.09 12.94 -6.82
CA MET A 284 -20.68 11.84 -7.59
C MET A 284 -21.94 12.29 -8.33
N ARG A 285 -22.86 13.01 -7.67
CA ARG A 285 -24.08 13.54 -8.33
C ARG A 285 -23.77 14.43 -9.51
N ALA A 286 -22.79 15.32 -9.37
CA ALA A 286 -22.38 16.20 -10.46
C ALA A 286 -21.80 15.40 -11.65
N VAL A 287 -20.94 14.40 -11.38
CA VAL A 287 -20.39 13.53 -12.43
C VAL A 287 -21.50 12.71 -13.09
N LEU A 288 -22.42 12.10 -12.33
CA LEU A 288 -23.55 11.34 -12.89
C LEU A 288 -24.42 12.20 -13.80
N SER A 289 -24.65 13.48 -13.48
CA SER A 289 -25.39 14.40 -14.35
C SER A 289 -24.70 14.65 -15.69
N ARG A 290 -23.39 14.47 -15.77
CA ARG A 290 -22.58 14.63 -16.98
C ARG A 290 -22.35 13.33 -17.76
N MET A 291 -22.72 12.16 -17.20
CA MET A 291 -22.48 10.87 -17.87
C MET A 291 -23.11 10.83 -19.26
N ALA A 292 -22.37 10.29 -20.22
CA ALA A 292 -22.90 9.93 -21.53
C ALA A 292 -23.88 8.75 -21.40
N ILE A 293 -24.76 8.59 -22.42
CA ILE A 293 -25.66 7.45 -22.47
C ILE A 293 -24.86 6.15 -22.57
N GLY A 294 -25.19 5.16 -21.72
CA GLY A 294 -24.46 3.89 -21.66
C GLY A 294 -23.14 3.98 -20.92
N GLY A 295 -22.87 5.09 -20.24
CA GLY A 295 -21.65 5.28 -19.44
C GLY A 295 -21.52 4.28 -18.30
N ARG A 296 -20.30 4.13 -17.80
CA ARG A 296 -19.91 3.13 -16.79
C ARG A 296 -19.29 3.81 -15.57
N VAL A 297 -19.63 3.33 -14.37
CA VAL A 297 -19.10 3.83 -13.10
C VAL A 297 -18.44 2.69 -12.34
N ALA A 298 -17.13 2.80 -12.13
CA ALA A 298 -16.42 1.98 -11.15
C ALA A 298 -16.55 2.65 -9.78
N LEU A 299 -17.42 2.12 -8.92
CA LEU A 299 -17.64 2.64 -7.58
C LEU A 299 -16.65 1.98 -6.62
N CYS A 300 -15.55 2.68 -6.36
CA CYS A 300 -14.46 2.24 -5.50
C CYS A 300 -14.66 2.66 -4.05
N GLY A 301 -15.22 3.87 -3.81
CA GLY A 301 -15.39 4.41 -2.47
C GLY A 301 -16.35 5.58 -2.41
N VAL A 302 -16.77 5.91 -1.19
CA VAL A 302 -17.66 7.02 -0.87
C VAL A 302 -17.14 7.77 0.36
N ILE A 303 -15.90 8.27 0.27
CA ILE A 303 -15.15 8.84 1.42
C ILE A 303 -15.89 9.99 2.09
N ALA A 304 -16.70 10.76 1.36
CA ALA A 304 -17.54 11.84 1.91
C ALA A 304 -18.53 11.35 2.96
N ASN A 305 -18.93 10.07 2.89
CA ASN A 305 -19.94 9.49 3.76
C ASN A 305 -19.35 8.81 5.01
N TYR A 306 -18.01 8.70 5.12
CA TYR A 306 -17.39 7.92 6.20
C TYR A 306 -17.44 8.63 7.56
N ASN A 307 -17.45 9.97 7.55
CA ASN A 307 -17.56 10.79 8.77
C ASN A 307 -18.97 11.39 8.99
N ASN A 308 -19.77 11.55 7.93
CA ASN A 308 -20.98 12.41 7.94
C ASN A 308 -22.29 11.63 7.72
N GLY A 309 -22.27 10.31 7.84
CA GLY A 309 -23.44 9.46 7.56
C GLY A 309 -23.67 9.20 6.08
N ARG A 310 -24.76 8.50 5.77
CA ARG A 310 -25.07 8.04 4.40
C ARG A 310 -26.35 8.71 3.92
N PRO A 311 -26.28 9.85 3.20
CA PRO A 311 -27.46 10.44 2.57
C PRO A 311 -28.02 9.48 1.50
N ALA A 312 -29.32 9.50 1.31
CA ALA A 312 -29.95 8.83 0.19
C ALA A 312 -29.58 9.56 -1.10
N ASP A 313 -29.04 8.82 -2.07
CA ASP A 313 -28.74 9.35 -3.41
C ASP A 313 -29.90 9.01 -4.38
N ASP A 314 -30.26 9.97 -5.23
CA ASP A 314 -31.19 9.73 -6.33
C ASP A 314 -30.51 8.96 -7.45
N VAL A 315 -30.97 7.75 -7.67
CA VAL A 315 -30.42 6.84 -8.70
C VAL A 315 -31.23 6.84 -9.99
N SER A 316 -32.24 7.70 -10.13
CA SER A 316 -33.09 7.78 -11.36
C SER A 316 -32.28 8.08 -12.61
N VAL A 317 -31.17 8.80 -12.48
CA VAL A 317 -30.23 9.08 -13.57
C VAL A 317 -29.66 7.81 -14.20
N LEU A 318 -29.55 6.72 -13.45
CA LEU A 318 -29.09 5.42 -13.98
C LEU A 318 -30.04 4.90 -15.05
N ILE A 319 -31.36 5.05 -14.82
CA ILE A 319 -32.39 4.65 -15.75
C ILE A 319 -32.37 5.58 -17.00
N ALA A 320 -32.42 6.91 -16.74
CA ALA A 320 -32.51 7.90 -17.81
C ALA A 320 -31.37 7.81 -18.82
N LYS A 321 -30.15 7.52 -18.34
CA LYS A 321 -28.95 7.43 -19.15
C LYS A 321 -28.47 5.99 -19.42
N ARG A 322 -29.19 4.98 -18.97
CA ARG A 322 -28.85 3.54 -19.10
C ARG A 322 -27.43 3.26 -18.62
N LEU A 323 -27.09 3.79 -17.45
CA LEU A 323 -25.75 3.66 -16.86
C LEU A 323 -25.55 2.29 -16.23
N THR A 324 -24.32 1.81 -16.28
CA THR A 324 -23.87 0.70 -15.44
C THR A 324 -23.04 1.27 -14.29
N MET A 325 -23.46 1.02 -13.05
CA MET A 325 -22.68 1.34 -11.84
C MET A 325 -22.37 0.04 -11.12
N ARG A 326 -21.09 -0.24 -10.93
CA ARG A 326 -20.64 -1.47 -10.27
C ARG A 326 -19.70 -1.13 -9.13
N GLY A 327 -20.09 -1.53 -7.90
CA GLY A 327 -19.21 -1.56 -6.75
C GLY A 327 -18.27 -2.77 -6.81
N PHE A 328 -17.06 -2.63 -6.28
CA PHE A 328 -16.09 -3.72 -6.22
C PHE A 328 -15.19 -3.58 -5.01
N LEU A 329 -14.62 -4.71 -4.58
CA LEU A 329 -13.67 -4.77 -3.50
C LEU A 329 -12.38 -5.41 -3.99
N ILE A 330 -11.29 -4.70 -3.87
CA ILE A 330 -9.97 -5.19 -4.33
C ILE A 330 -9.53 -6.48 -3.64
N LEU A 331 -10.07 -6.77 -2.47
CA LEU A 331 -9.78 -8.01 -1.74
C LEU A 331 -10.16 -9.27 -2.54
N ASP A 332 -11.09 -9.16 -3.49
CA ASP A 332 -11.50 -10.25 -4.38
C ASP A 332 -10.43 -10.57 -5.46
N TYR A 333 -9.50 -9.63 -5.72
CA TYR A 333 -8.48 -9.67 -6.79
C TYR A 333 -7.04 -9.86 -6.28
N ARG A 334 -6.82 -10.24 -5.02
CA ARG A 334 -5.52 -10.20 -4.32
C ARG A 334 -4.35 -10.91 -4.99
N LYS A 335 -4.57 -11.85 -5.89
CA LYS A 335 -3.52 -12.78 -6.38
C LYS A 335 -2.98 -12.44 -7.77
N SER A 336 -3.24 -11.27 -8.31
CA SER A 336 -2.82 -10.95 -9.67
C SER A 336 -1.35 -10.55 -9.74
N ARG A 337 -0.48 -11.52 -9.92
CA ARG A 337 0.93 -11.28 -10.24
C ARG A 337 1.09 -10.49 -11.54
N GLU A 338 0.21 -10.71 -12.50
CA GLU A 338 0.22 -10.04 -13.80
C GLU A 338 -0.07 -8.54 -13.68
N ALA A 339 -1.11 -8.15 -12.94
CA ALA A 339 -1.43 -6.74 -12.73
C ALA A 339 -0.29 -6.02 -11.97
N ILE A 340 0.31 -6.66 -10.96
CA ILE A 340 1.47 -6.10 -10.24
C ILE A 340 2.66 -5.94 -11.21
N ALA A 341 2.93 -6.94 -12.03
CA ALA A 341 4.02 -6.88 -13.01
C ALA A 341 3.79 -5.77 -14.05
N THR A 342 2.55 -5.59 -14.50
CA THR A 342 2.16 -4.52 -15.44
C THR A 342 2.37 -3.14 -14.81
N LEU A 343 1.87 -2.91 -13.60
CA LEU A 343 2.04 -1.66 -12.86
C LEU A 343 3.51 -1.35 -12.59
N ALA A 344 4.29 -2.36 -12.17
CA ALA A 344 5.72 -2.21 -11.96
C ALA A 344 6.48 -1.93 -13.28
N GLY A 345 6.04 -2.52 -14.38
CA GLY A 345 6.53 -2.20 -15.71
C GLY A 345 6.30 -0.74 -16.06
N TRP A 346 5.07 -0.26 -15.95
CA TRP A 346 4.74 1.15 -16.23
C TRP A 346 5.48 2.16 -15.36
N LEU A 347 5.74 1.81 -14.09
CA LEU A 347 6.57 2.64 -13.20
C LEU A 347 8.03 2.70 -13.67
N ARG A 348 8.61 1.57 -14.06
CA ARG A 348 10.02 1.51 -14.57
C ARG A 348 10.16 2.28 -15.88
N ASP A 349 9.17 2.17 -16.76
CA ASP A 349 9.19 2.82 -18.07
C ASP A 349 8.78 4.31 -17.99
N GLY A 350 8.47 4.83 -16.80
CA GLY A 350 8.02 6.21 -16.61
C GLY A 350 6.62 6.52 -17.12
N ARG A 351 5.87 5.50 -17.58
CA ARG A 351 4.48 5.65 -18.04
C ARG A 351 3.49 5.85 -16.89
N LEU A 352 3.86 5.39 -15.69
CA LEU A 352 3.15 5.61 -14.44
C LEU A 352 4.09 6.30 -13.46
N LYS A 353 3.64 7.38 -12.89
CA LYS A 353 4.32 8.08 -11.79
C LYS A 353 3.57 7.82 -10.50
N ALA A 354 4.29 7.67 -9.40
CA ALA A 354 3.70 7.47 -8.09
C ALA A 354 4.36 8.43 -7.09
N GLU A 355 3.54 9.00 -6.25
CA GLU A 355 3.96 9.86 -5.14
C GLU A 355 3.49 9.26 -3.82
N GLU A 356 4.37 9.29 -2.84
CA GLU A 356 4.08 8.83 -1.50
C GLU A 356 4.30 10.00 -0.51
N THR A 357 3.29 10.27 0.32
CA THR A 357 3.43 11.14 1.48
C THR A 357 3.76 10.27 2.69
N VAL A 358 4.98 10.39 3.20
CA VAL A 358 5.44 9.63 4.37
C VAL A 358 5.34 10.49 5.61
N ALA A 359 4.69 10.00 6.64
CA ALA A 359 4.66 10.56 7.98
C ALA A 359 5.35 9.59 8.95
N ASP A 360 5.83 10.08 10.09
CA ASP A 360 6.62 9.31 11.03
C ASP A 360 5.91 9.11 12.37
N GLY A 361 6.19 7.98 13.01
CA GLY A 361 5.88 7.68 14.39
C GLY A 361 4.49 7.09 14.61
N LEU A 362 4.44 5.89 15.20
CA LEU A 362 3.22 5.13 15.47
C LEU A 362 2.14 5.97 16.20
N THR A 363 2.55 6.76 17.18
CA THR A 363 1.62 7.57 18.00
C THR A 363 0.89 8.66 17.21
N ASN A 364 1.41 9.05 16.04
CA ASN A 364 0.80 10.06 15.17
C ASN A 364 -0.28 9.48 14.24
N ALA A 365 -0.52 8.17 14.28
CA ALA A 365 -1.45 7.50 13.38
C ALA A 365 -2.86 8.13 13.32
N PRO A 366 -3.49 8.57 14.43
CA PRO A 366 -4.79 9.25 14.38
C PRO A 366 -4.76 10.55 13.57
N ASP A 367 -3.75 11.40 13.78
CA ASP A 367 -3.63 12.68 13.05
C ASP A 367 -3.28 12.45 11.58
N VAL A 368 -2.40 11.50 11.30
CA VAL A 368 -2.02 11.13 9.93
C VAL A 368 -3.23 10.58 9.18
N LEU A 369 -4.08 9.77 9.81
CA LEU A 369 -5.29 9.26 9.18
C LEU A 369 -6.23 10.40 8.77
N ASN A 370 -6.38 11.44 9.60
CA ASN A 370 -7.25 12.59 9.29
C ASN A 370 -6.82 13.34 8.03
N ARG A 371 -5.53 13.31 7.64
CA ARG A 371 -5.04 13.94 6.40
C ARG A 371 -5.69 13.38 5.14
N LEU A 372 -6.27 12.18 5.20
CA LEU A 372 -7.05 11.61 4.10
C LEU A 372 -8.37 12.37 3.89
N PHE A 373 -8.97 12.88 4.97
CA PHE A 373 -10.28 13.53 4.97
C PHE A 373 -10.19 15.05 4.78
N ASP A 374 -9.15 15.70 5.31
CA ASP A 374 -8.91 17.13 5.11
C ASP A 374 -8.17 17.46 3.81
N GLY A 375 -7.66 16.42 3.16
CA GLY A 375 -6.96 16.53 1.89
C GLY A 375 -5.57 17.16 1.99
N SER A 376 -4.89 17.09 3.12
CA SER A 376 -3.53 17.62 3.31
C SER A 376 -2.41 16.66 2.88
N HIS A 377 -2.68 15.78 1.90
CA HIS A 377 -1.70 14.84 1.32
C HIS A 377 -1.85 14.77 -0.20
N ARG A 378 -0.83 14.23 -0.88
CA ARG A 378 -0.84 13.80 -2.28
C ARG A 378 -0.38 12.34 -2.38
N GLY A 379 -0.86 11.64 -3.41
CA GLY A 379 -0.47 10.25 -3.65
C GLY A 379 -0.84 9.30 -2.51
N LYS A 380 0.03 8.34 -2.22
CA LYS A 380 -0.17 7.37 -1.14
C LYS A 380 0.31 7.91 0.19
N LEU A 381 -0.59 7.96 1.16
CA LEU A 381 -0.24 8.29 2.54
C LEU A 381 0.19 7.02 3.28
N VAL A 382 1.39 7.04 3.83
CA VAL A 382 1.96 5.96 4.65
C VAL A 382 2.49 6.51 5.96
N LEU A 383 2.46 5.69 7.00
CA LEU A 383 3.07 5.99 8.29
C LEU A 383 4.29 5.09 8.48
N ARG A 384 5.47 5.67 8.65
CA ARG A 384 6.67 4.96 9.00
C ARG A 384 6.68 4.70 10.51
N VAL A 385 6.68 3.44 10.91
CA VAL A 385 6.68 3.00 12.31
C VAL A 385 8.11 2.82 12.79
N ASP A 386 8.93 2.12 12.00
CA ASP A 386 10.35 1.94 12.29
C ASP A 386 11.17 3.11 11.72
N PRO A 387 11.84 3.92 12.55
CA PRO A 387 12.69 5.01 12.07
C PRO A 387 13.86 4.56 11.19
N GLN A 388 14.21 3.29 11.21
CA GLN A 388 15.30 2.70 10.42
C GLN A 388 14.79 2.04 9.11
N ALA A 389 13.49 2.18 8.79
CA ALA A 389 12.87 1.59 7.62
C ALA A 389 13.18 2.34 6.32
#